data_6a3375e9ecd0c7e686c9eb04db49919c
#
_entry.id   6a3375e9ecd0c7e686c9eb04db49919c
#
_cell.length_a   1.000
_cell.length_b   1.000
_cell.length_c   1.000
_cell.angle_alpha   90.00
_cell.angle_beta   90.00
_cell.angle_gamma   90.00
#
_symmetry.space_group_name_H-M   'P 1'
#
loop_
_entity.id
_entity.type
_entity.pdbx_description
1 polymer ?
#
loop_
_entity_poly.entity_id
_entity_poly.type
_entity_poly.pdbx_seq_one_letter_code
_entity_poly.pdbx_strand_id
1 'polypeptide(L)'
;MAGGQSGQVILPGQASTSSLYQRVAGLGEQARMPMGGKALPAEQVDVLRRWIEQGALWPDAASAAASAIQKHWAFVAPVRGPLPAVKNIAWARTPIDRFILAKLEQEQLKPSAIAGKTTLLRRLSLDLTGLPPAIDEIDAFLKDASPRAYEKQVDRLLASPHYGERWGRHWLDAARYADSDGFEKDKQRSVWFYRDWVINALNRDLPYNRFLIEQLAGDLLPNATQEQKVATGFLRNSMINEEGGVDPEQFRMESMFDRMEAIGKGMLGVTIQCAQCHNHKFDPITQEEYYKIFAFLNNSSEGSLAVYAPEEEMQRANLFRKIREIETELQHRTPDWKTRMSTGKRRSRRINRIGPCLS
;
A
#
# COMPACT_ATOMS: atom_id res chain seq x y z
N MET A 1 4.58 13.42 -37.04
CA MET A 1 4.65 13.02 -35.62
C MET A 1 6.07 13.24 -35.12
N ALA A 2 6.23 13.86 -33.96
CA ALA A 2 7.55 14.00 -33.38
C ALA A 2 8.12 12.59 -33.11
N GLY A 3 9.34 12.32 -33.54
CA GLY A 3 10.00 11.04 -33.33
C GLY A 3 10.86 11.08 -32.06
N GLY A 4 11.37 9.91 -31.64
CA GLY A 4 12.33 9.78 -30.55
C GLY A 4 13.76 10.15 -30.99
N GLN A 5 14.78 9.49 -30.43
CA GLN A 5 16.19 9.75 -30.77
C GLN A 5 16.55 9.59 -32.26
N SER A 6 15.76 8.82 -33.01
CA SER A 6 15.95 8.61 -34.46
C SER A 6 15.22 9.63 -35.36
N GLY A 7 14.67 10.71 -34.80
CA GLY A 7 13.91 11.70 -35.54
C GLY A 7 12.50 11.23 -35.94
N GLN A 8 11.90 11.87 -36.92
CA GLN A 8 10.53 11.59 -37.37
C GLN A 8 10.45 10.24 -38.06
N VAL A 9 9.68 9.33 -37.50
CA VAL A 9 9.59 7.92 -37.94
C VAL A 9 8.41 7.65 -38.89
N ILE A 10 7.40 8.52 -38.92
CA ILE A 10 6.24 8.47 -39.81
C ILE A 10 6.12 9.79 -40.55
N LEU A 11 6.14 9.73 -41.86
CA LEU A 11 5.88 10.86 -42.75
C LEU A 11 4.47 10.69 -43.33
N PRO A 12 3.46 11.47 -42.86
CA PRO A 12 2.09 11.36 -43.32
C PRO A 12 2.00 11.46 -44.87
N GLY A 13 1.30 10.55 -45.50
CA GLY A 13 1.17 10.48 -46.98
C GLY A 13 2.35 9.84 -47.68
N GLN A 14 3.44 9.47 -46.99
CA GLN A 14 4.67 8.98 -47.62
C GLN A 14 5.14 7.67 -46.93
N ALA A 15 4.46 6.58 -47.19
CA ALA A 15 4.79 5.31 -46.56
C ALA A 15 6.19 4.83 -46.91
N SER A 16 6.56 4.87 -48.20
CA SER A 16 7.85 4.37 -48.70
C SER A 16 9.09 5.03 -48.07
N THR A 17 8.99 6.28 -47.60
CA THR A 17 10.05 7.05 -46.98
C THR A 17 9.91 7.07 -45.45
N SER A 18 8.82 6.54 -44.90
CA SER A 18 8.62 6.44 -43.46
C SER A 18 9.48 5.33 -42.84
N SER A 19 10.38 5.69 -41.95
CA SER A 19 11.31 4.75 -41.31
C SER A 19 10.61 3.60 -40.59
N LEU A 20 9.45 3.82 -39.99
CA LEU A 20 8.64 2.77 -39.37
C LEU A 20 8.22 1.72 -40.42
N TYR A 21 7.68 2.17 -41.56
CA TYR A 21 7.26 1.25 -42.64
C TYR A 21 8.43 0.47 -43.22
N GLN A 22 9.54 1.16 -43.52
CA GLN A 22 10.76 0.53 -44.04
C GLN A 22 11.26 -0.58 -43.12
N ARG A 23 11.33 -0.32 -41.83
CA ARG A 23 11.79 -1.31 -40.86
C ARG A 23 10.83 -2.48 -40.67
N VAL A 24 9.52 -2.25 -40.67
CA VAL A 24 8.51 -3.31 -40.53
C VAL A 24 8.44 -4.16 -41.79
N ALA A 25 8.53 -3.53 -42.97
CA ALA A 25 8.58 -4.22 -44.28
C ALA A 25 9.93 -4.91 -44.56
N GLY A 26 10.97 -4.59 -43.81
CA GLY A 26 12.33 -5.08 -44.02
C GLY A 26 13.02 -4.42 -45.22
N LEU A 27 12.68 -3.17 -45.53
CA LEU A 27 13.24 -2.32 -46.55
C LEU A 27 14.28 -1.38 -45.95
N GLY A 28 15.39 -1.16 -46.64
CA GLY A 28 16.44 -0.24 -46.17
C GLY A 28 17.51 -0.89 -45.28
N GLU A 29 18.46 -0.08 -44.81
CA GLU A 29 19.66 -0.53 -44.08
C GLU A 29 19.46 -0.74 -42.57
N GLN A 30 18.33 -0.30 -42.04
CA GLN A 30 18.05 -0.40 -40.59
C GLN A 30 17.52 -1.78 -40.21
N ALA A 31 17.81 -2.20 -38.98
CA ALA A 31 17.36 -3.47 -38.43
C ALA A 31 15.82 -3.61 -38.54
N ARG A 32 15.38 -4.77 -39.04
CA ARG A 32 13.97 -5.09 -39.20
C ARG A 32 13.22 -5.10 -37.87
N MET A 33 11.97 -4.68 -37.87
CA MET A 33 11.06 -4.77 -36.74
C MET A 33 10.00 -5.84 -36.94
N PRO A 34 9.56 -6.58 -35.87
CA PRO A 34 10.09 -6.52 -34.47
C PRO A 34 11.50 -7.09 -34.36
N MET A 35 12.38 -6.44 -33.58
CA MET A 35 13.74 -6.93 -33.35
C MET A 35 13.71 -8.28 -32.62
N GLY A 36 14.36 -9.31 -33.18
CA GLY A 36 14.38 -10.65 -32.58
C GLY A 36 13.07 -11.45 -32.72
N GLY A 37 12.02 -10.87 -33.28
CA GLY A 37 10.71 -11.50 -33.48
C GLY A 37 10.47 -11.99 -34.92
N LYS A 38 9.36 -12.74 -35.13
CA LYS A 38 8.91 -13.11 -36.51
C LYS A 38 8.47 -11.85 -37.25
N ALA A 39 8.77 -11.83 -38.54
CA ALA A 39 8.28 -10.80 -39.46
C ALA A 39 6.75 -10.69 -39.39
N LEU A 40 6.22 -9.47 -39.47
CA LEU A 40 4.77 -9.28 -39.60
C LEU A 40 4.25 -9.87 -40.92
N PRO A 41 3.05 -10.45 -40.95
CA PRO A 41 2.39 -10.89 -42.15
C PRO A 41 2.24 -9.73 -43.17
N ALA A 42 2.33 -10.05 -44.48
CA ALA A 42 2.24 -9.04 -45.53
C ALA A 42 0.95 -8.19 -45.43
N GLU A 43 -0.15 -8.79 -45.02
CA GLU A 43 -1.43 -8.09 -44.83
C GLU A 43 -1.35 -7.00 -43.73
N GLN A 44 -0.65 -7.27 -42.65
CA GLN A 44 -0.46 -6.30 -41.56
C GLN A 44 0.49 -5.17 -41.99
N VAL A 45 1.52 -5.50 -42.74
CA VAL A 45 2.44 -4.51 -43.33
C VAL A 45 1.67 -3.60 -44.31
N ASP A 46 0.76 -4.17 -45.12
CA ASP A 46 -0.06 -3.41 -46.07
C ASP A 46 -1.09 -2.49 -45.37
N VAL A 47 -1.67 -2.94 -44.26
CA VAL A 47 -2.53 -2.07 -43.42
C VAL A 47 -1.75 -0.85 -42.90
N LEU A 48 -0.53 -1.05 -42.42
CA LEU A 48 0.32 0.05 -41.96
C LEU A 48 0.69 0.99 -43.14
N ARG A 49 1.01 0.46 -44.30
CA ARG A 49 1.29 1.25 -45.50
C ARG A 49 0.11 2.14 -45.87
N ARG A 50 -1.09 1.56 -46.00
CA ARG A 50 -2.30 2.30 -46.34
C ARG A 50 -2.66 3.37 -45.34
N TRP A 51 -2.51 3.09 -44.05
CA TRP A 51 -2.75 4.07 -43.00
C TRP A 51 -1.80 5.27 -43.11
N ILE A 52 -0.51 5.04 -43.38
CA ILE A 52 0.46 6.13 -43.57
C ILE A 52 0.13 6.92 -44.82
N GLU A 53 -0.23 6.25 -45.92
CA GLU A 53 -0.60 6.92 -47.19
C GLU A 53 -1.87 7.75 -47.09
N GLN A 54 -2.80 7.35 -46.23
CA GLN A 54 -4.01 8.12 -45.89
C GLN A 54 -3.75 9.32 -44.96
N GLY A 55 -2.48 9.63 -44.68
CA GLY A 55 -2.10 10.76 -43.86
C GLY A 55 -1.78 10.43 -42.40
N ALA A 56 -1.70 9.13 -42.04
CA ALA A 56 -1.43 8.66 -40.70
C ALA A 56 -2.32 9.36 -39.65
N LEU A 57 -3.59 9.57 -40.03
CA LEU A 57 -4.56 10.22 -39.13
C LEU A 57 -4.71 9.34 -37.90
N TRP A 58 -4.18 9.85 -36.80
CA TRP A 58 -4.43 9.29 -35.48
C TRP A 58 -5.80 9.81 -35.08
N PRO A 59 -6.76 8.94 -34.73
CA PRO A 59 -8.03 9.47 -34.27
C PRO A 59 -7.79 10.32 -33.04
N ASP A 60 -8.01 11.62 -33.10
CA ASP A 60 -8.10 12.47 -31.92
C ASP A 60 -9.19 12.00 -30.97
N ALA A 61 -10.05 11.09 -31.45
CA ALA A 61 -10.98 10.30 -30.67
C ALA A 61 -10.31 9.46 -29.56
N ALA A 62 -9.02 9.16 -29.61
CA ALA A 62 -8.35 8.57 -28.44
C ALA A 62 -8.20 9.59 -27.31
N SER A 63 -8.02 10.88 -27.60
CA SER A 63 -8.06 11.96 -26.61
C SER A 63 -9.51 12.39 -26.30
N ALA A 64 -10.40 12.38 -27.29
CA ALA A 64 -11.82 12.64 -27.09
C ALA A 64 -12.56 11.45 -26.45
N ALA A 65 -12.13 10.21 -26.69
CA ALA A 65 -12.62 9.05 -25.96
C ALA A 65 -12.13 9.02 -24.51
N ALA A 66 -10.95 9.57 -24.21
CA ALA A 66 -10.52 9.77 -22.83
C ALA A 66 -11.38 10.81 -22.10
N SER A 67 -11.92 11.82 -22.79
CA SER A 67 -12.87 12.80 -22.21
C SER A 67 -14.33 12.33 -22.22
N ALA A 68 -14.68 11.32 -23.03
CA ALA A 68 -15.99 10.69 -23.09
C ALA A 68 -16.02 9.31 -22.41
N ILE A 69 -14.99 8.90 -21.69
CA ILE A 69 -15.04 7.73 -20.82
C ILE A 69 -16.12 8.02 -19.79
N GLN A 70 -17.27 7.43 -20.01
CA GLN A 70 -18.34 7.41 -19.03
C GLN A 70 -17.71 6.92 -17.73
N LYS A 71 -17.61 7.80 -16.73
CA LYS A 71 -16.86 7.57 -15.52
C LYS A 71 -17.30 6.23 -14.93
N HIS A 72 -16.42 5.25 -14.95
CA HIS A 72 -16.76 3.91 -14.46
C HIS A 72 -17.29 4.03 -13.04
N TRP A 73 -18.32 3.29 -12.70
CA TRP A 73 -19.02 3.38 -11.41
C TRP A 73 -18.08 3.26 -10.21
N ALA A 74 -16.98 2.50 -10.32
CA ALA A 74 -15.98 2.33 -9.26
C ALA A 74 -15.21 3.62 -8.93
N PHE A 75 -15.18 4.60 -9.86
CA PHE A 75 -14.56 5.92 -9.65
C PHE A 75 -15.58 7.03 -9.35
N VAL A 76 -16.84 6.64 -9.14
CA VAL A 76 -17.90 7.57 -8.69
C VAL A 76 -18.04 7.40 -7.19
N ALA A 77 -18.06 8.52 -6.45
CA ALA A 77 -18.24 8.47 -5.00
C ALA A 77 -19.53 7.71 -4.67
N PRO A 78 -19.50 6.74 -3.73
CA PRO A 78 -20.67 5.95 -3.41
C PRO A 78 -21.76 6.83 -2.78
N VAL A 79 -22.98 6.68 -3.28
CA VAL A 79 -24.16 7.36 -2.76
C VAL A 79 -25.10 6.30 -2.19
N ARG A 80 -25.62 6.57 -0.98
CA ARG A 80 -26.60 5.67 -0.35
C ARG A 80 -27.90 5.70 -1.12
N GLY A 81 -28.15 4.64 -1.90
CA GLY A 81 -29.40 4.46 -2.62
C GLY A 81 -30.57 4.04 -1.72
N PRO A 82 -31.81 4.09 -2.22
CA PRO A 82 -32.97 3.55 -1.53
C PRO A 82 -32.84 2.03 -1.37
N LEU A 83 -33.36 1.51 -0.26
CA LEU A 83 -33.42 0.07 -0.05
C LEU A 83 -34.44 -0.56 -1.01
N PRO A 84 -34.11 -1.69 -1.66
CA PRO A 84 -35.04 -2.35 -2.56
C PRO A 84 -36.26 -2.86 -1.80
N ALA A 85 -37.44 -2.79 -2.46
CA ALA A 85 -38.63 -3.45 -1.99
C ALA A 85 -38.48 -4.96 -2.15
N VAL A 86 -38.87 -5.72 -1.12
CA VAL A 86 -38.79 -7.18 -1.10
C VAL A 86 -40.11 -7.75 -0.58
N LYS A 87 -40.51 -8.93 -1.05
CA LYS A 87 -41.78 -9.59 -0.65
C LYS A 87 -41.68 -10.15 0.77
N ASN A 88 -40.57 -10.81 1.12
CA ASN A 88 -40.40 -11.41 2.44
C ASN A 88 -39.52 -10.54 3.35
N ILE A 89 -40.11 -9.37 3.75
CA ILE A 89 -39.37 -8.42 4.61
C ILE A 89 -38.97 -8.99 5.98
N ALA A 90 -39.73 -9.98 6.48
CA ALA A 90 -39.44 -10.60 7.77
C ALA A 90 -38.14 -11.42 7.79
N TRP A 91 -37.64 -11.85 6.63
CA TRP A 91 -36.37 -12.52 6.52
C TRP A 91 -35.19 -11.55 6.61
N ALA A 92 -35.35 -10.32 6.09
CA ALA A 92 -34.30 -9.32 6.04
C ALA A 92 -34.11 -8.64 7.41
N ARG A 93 -32.96 -8.86 8.05
CA ARG A 93 -32.59 -8.27 9.35
C ARG A 93 -31.80 -6.98 9.20
N THR A 94 -31.03 -6.87 8.13
CA THR A 94 -30.15 -5.74 7.83
C THR A 94 -30.47 -5.12 6.48
N PRO A 95 -30.02 -3.87 6.20
CA PRO A 95 -30.11 -3.29 4.86
C PRO A 95 -29.49 -4.17 3.77
N ILE A 96 -28.37 -4.85 4.07
CA ILE A 96 -27.68 -5.74 3.12
C ILE A 96 -28.59 -6.92 2.74
N ASP A 97 -29.31 -7.49 3.71
CA ASP A 97 -30.22 -8.60 3.45
C ASP A 97 -31.32 -8.22 2.44
N ARG A 98 -31.75 -6.96 2.40
CA ARG A 98 -32.73 -6.51 1.39
C ARG A 98 -32.16 -6.57 -0.03
N PHE A 99 -30.91 -6.17 -0.23
CA PHE A 99 -30.27 -6.28 -1.55
C PHE A 99 -30.10 -7.74 -1.95
N ILE A 100 -29.67 -8.61 -1.02
CA ILE A 100 -29.53 -10.04 -1.27
C ILE A 100 -30.89 -10.66 -1.61
N LEU A 101 -31.91 -10.37 -0.78
CA LEU A 101 -33.25 -10.93 -0.97
C LEU A 101 -33.91 -10.45 -2.28
N ALA A 102 -33.76 -9.17 -2.62
CA ALA A 102 -34.26 -8.65 -3.89
C ALA A 102 -33.65 -9.38 -5.09
N LYS A 103 -32.35 -9.68 -5.03
CA LYS A 103 -31.69 -10.44 -6.09
C LYS A 103 -32.17 -11.89 -6.13
N LEU A 104 -32.32 -12.55 -4.98
CA LEU A 104 -32.87 -13.91 -4.89
C LEU A 104 -34.32 -13.96 -5.45
N GLU A 105 -35.16 -13.00 -5.10
CA GLU A 105 -36.55 -12.91 -5.61
C GLU A 105 -36.59 -12.66 -7.13
N GLN A 106 -35.66 -11.86 -7.67
CA GLN A 106 -35.51 -11.64 -9.10
C GLN A 106 -35.19 -12.95 -9.84
N GLU A 107 -34.29 -13.76 -9.27
CA GLU A 107 -33.89 -15.06 -9.81
C GLU A 107 -34.85 -16.21 -9.42
N GLN A 108 -35.98 -15.91 -8.78
CA GLN A 108 -36.95 -16.87 -8.30
C GLN A 108 -36.38 -17.90 -7.31
N LEU A 109 -35.33 -17.53 -6.59
CA LEU A 109 -34.68 -18.34 -5.57
C LEU A 109 -35.21 -17.98 -4.18
N LYS A 110 -35.23 -18.97 -3.28
CA LYS A 110 -35.56 -18.78 -1.87
C LYS A 110 -34.29 -18.86 -1.02
N PRO A 111 -34.18 -18.04 0.04
CA PRO A 111 -33.12 -18.21 1.02
C PRO A 111 -33.15 -19.61 1.62
N SER A 112 -31.98 -20.21 1.87
CA SER A 112 -31.85 -21.46 2.61
C SER A 112 -32.29 -21.29 4.07
N ALA A 113 -32.69 -22.38 4.72
CA ALA A 113 -32.92 -22.38 6.15
C ALA A 113 -31.68 -22.01 6.94
N ILE A 114 -31.87 -21.39 8.12
CA ILE A 114 -30.77 -21.08 9.04
C ILE A 114 -30.07 -22.37 9.46
N ALA A 115 -28.75 -22.40 9.39
CA ALA A 115 -27.96 -23.53 9.82
C ALA A 115 -28.11 -23.81 11.34
N GLY A 116 -27.90 -25.04 11.77
CA GLY A 116 -27.86 -25.40 13.19
C GLY A 116 -26.77 -24.68 13.96
N LYS A 117 -26.93 -24.48 15.26
CA LYS A 117 -26.04 -23.71 16.14
C LYS A 117 -24.57 -24.14 16.02
N THR A 118 -24.25 -25.44 16.01
CA THR A 118 -22.88 -25.92 15.88
C THR A 118 -22.24 -25.48 14.56
N THR A 119 -22.98 -25.57 13.45
CA THR A 119 -22.50 -25.12 12.14
C THR A 119 -22.31 -23.60 12.10
N LEU A 120 -23.24 -22.84 12.69
CA LEU A 120 -23.14 -21.38 12.78
C LEU A 120 -21.89 -20.97 13.58
N LEU A 121 -21.69 -21.55 14.77
CA LEU A 121 -20.52 -21.21 15.61
C LEU A 121 -19.21 -21.58 14.91
N ARG A 122 -19.15 -22.77 14.29
CA ARG A 122 -17.96 -23.17 13.53
C ARG A 122 -17.63 -22.18 12.41
N ARG A 123 -18.62 -21.80 11.61
CA ARG A 123 -18.42 -20.82 10.52
C ARG A 123 -17.95 -19.48 11.08
N LEU A 124 -18.65 -18.97 12.09
CA LEU A 124 -18.33 -17.70 12.72
C LEU A 124 -16.90 -17.64 13.29
N SER A 125 -16.49 -18.72 14.01
CA SER A 125 -15.15 -18.81 14.59
C SER A 125 -14.06 -18.83 13.50
N LEU A 126 -14.24 -19.64 12.46
CA LEU A 126 -13.29 -19.71 11.35
C LEU A 126 -13.22 -18.41 10.55
N ASP A 127 -14.34 -17.69 10.37
CA ASP A 127 -14.36 -16.41 9.67
C ASP A 127 -13.69 -15.32 10.49
N LEU A 128 -14.03 -15.18 11.78
CA LEU A 128 -13.55 -14.06 12.59
C LEU A 128 -12.14 -14.29 13.14
N THR A 129 -11.80 -15.50 13.57
CA THR A 129 -10.52 -15.79 14.24
C THR A 129 -9.63 -16.77 13.49
N GLY A 130 -10.15 -17.45 12.46
CA GLY A 130 -9.42 -18.49 11.74
C GLY A 130 -9.25 -19.80 12.53
N LEU A 131 -9.81 -19.88 13.74
CA LEU A 131 -9.68 -21.02 14.65
C LEU A 131 -11.03 -21.72 14.82
N PRO A 132 -11.05 -23.05 14.98
CA PRO A 132 -12.27 -23.76 15.33
C PRO A 132 -12.68 -23.40 16.77
N PRO A 133 -14.00 -23.44 17.09
CA PRO A 133 -14.44 -23.23 18.47
C PRO A 133 -14.03 -24.40 19.36
N ALA A 134 -13.75 -24.13 20.62
CA ALA A 134 -13.51 -25.14 21.63
C ALA A 134 -14.80 -25.91 21.98
N ILE A 135 -14.68 -27.14 22.54
CA ILE A 135 -15.82 -27.95 22.84
C ILE A 135 -16.76 -27.33 23.88
N ASP A 136 -16.19 -26.73 24.91
CA ASP A 136 -16.92 -26.00 25.94
C ASP A 136 -17.67 -24.76 25.41
N GLU A 137 -17.10 -24.08 24.42
CA GLU A 137 -17.77 -22.98 23.73
C GLU A 137 -18.99 -23.45 22.91
N ILE A 138 -18.87 -24.61 22.26
CA ILE A 138 -19.97 -25.23 21.53
C ILE A 138 -21.08 -25.60 22.51
N ASP A 139 -20.74 -26.25 23.61
CA ASP A 139 -21.70 -26.68 24.64
C ASP A 139 -22.42 -25.51 25.30
N ALA A 140 -21.67 -24.43 25.60
CA ALA A 140 -22.25 -23.21 26.14
C ALA A 140 -23.22 -22.56 25.17
N PHE A 141 -22.87 -22.49 23.88
CA PHE A 141 -23.75 -21.93 22.86
C PHE A 141 -24.99 -22.78 22.61
N LEU A 142 -24.86 -24.11 22.66
CA LEU A 142 -26.02 -25.03 22.52
C LEU A 142 -27.01 -24.83 23.67
N LYS A 143 -26.54 -24.62 24.89
CA LYS A 143 -27.34 -24.39 26.11
C LYS A 143 -27.96 -22.98 26.17
N ASP A 144 -27.38 -21.99 25.48
CA ASP A 144 -27.92 -20.62 25.50
C ASP A 144 -29.20 -20.52 24.66
N ALA A 145 -30.35 -20.46 25.33
CA ALA A 145 -31.68 -20.27 24.73
C ALA A 145 -32.06 -18.80 24.56
N SER A 146 -31.18 -17.85 24.86
CA SER A 146 -31.51 -16.44 24.78
C SER A 146 -31.69 -15.98 23.31
N PRO A 147 -32.56 -14.99 23.06
CA PRO A 147 -32.78 -14.44 21.70
C PRO A 147 -31.51 -13.89 21.06
N ARG A 148 -30.52 -13.45 21.86
CA ARG A 148 -29.24 -12.90 21.42
C ARG A 148 -28.08 -13.87 21.54
N ALA A 149 -28.35 -15.16 21.60
CA ALA A 149 -27.29 -16.18 21.77
C ALA A 149 -26.24 -16.10 20.66
N TYR A 150 -26.63 -15.86 19.40
CA TYR A 150 -25.71 -15.74 18.27
C TYR A 150 -24.89 -14.45 18.33
N GLU A 151 -25.54 -13.32 18.57
CA GLU A 151 -24.89 -12.01 18.68
C GLU A 151 -23.85 -11.98 19.80
N LYS A 152 -24.11 -12.63 20.93
CA LYS A 152 -23.11 -12.80 22.00
C LYS A 152 -21.84 -13.52 21.52
N GLN A 153 -21.98 -14.52 20.65
CA GLN A 153 -20.82 -15.19 20.09
C GLN A 153 -20.06 -14.29 19.10
N VAL A 154 -20.78 -13.48 18.30
CA VAL A 154 -20.17 -12.49 17.42
C VAL A 154 -19.37 -11.49 18.25
N ASP A 155 -19.99 -10.88 19.28
CA ASP A 155 -19.35 -9.89 20.14
C ASP A 155 -18.09 -10.47 20.82
N ARG A 156 -18.18 -11.70 21.32
CA ARG A 156 -17.06 -12.41 21.97
C ARG A 156 -15.89 -12.61 21.00
N LEU A 157 -16.16 -13.08 19.79
CA LEU A 157 -15.13 -13.37 18.80
C LEU A 157 -14.52 -12.10 18.20
N LEU A 158 -15.30 -11.05 18.04
CA LEU A 158 -14.77 -9.73 17.64
C LEU A 158 -13.87 -9.10 18.72
N ALA A 159 -14.13 -9.37 19.99
CA ALA A 159 -13.28 -8.94 21.10
C ALA A 159 -12.03 -9.83 21.32
N SER A 160 -11.90 -10.92 20.58
CA SER A 160 -10.75 -11.81 20.68
C SER A 160 -9.50 -11.20 20.03
N PRO A 161 -8.31 -11.31 20.64
CA PRO A 161 -7.06 -10.87 20.00
C PRO A 161 -6.78 -11.60 18.68
N HIS A 162 -7.29 -12.82 18.52
CA HIS A 162 -7.15 -13.58 17.28
C HIS A 162 -7.91 -12.99 16.08
N TYR A 163 -8.84 -12.05 16.32
CA TYR A 163 -9.48 -11.31 15.23
C TYR A 163 -8.45 -10.50 14.44
N GLY A 164 -7.64 -9.71 15.12
CA GLY A 164 -6.58 -8.94 14.48
C GLY A 164 -5.49 -9.81 13.84
N GLU A 165 -5.13 -10.94 14.46
CA GLU A 165 -4.19 -11.92 13.88
C GLU A 165 -4.74 -12.51 12.58
N ARG A 166 -6.01 -12.91 12.58
CA ARG A 166 -6.69 -13.48 11.41
C ARG A 166 -6.77 -12.50 10.24
N TRP A 167 -7.17 -11.27 10.50
CA TRP A 167 -7.41 -10.27 9.46
C TRP A 167 -6.16 -9.47 9.12
N GLY A 168 -5.24 -9.30 10.07
CA GLY A 168 -3.96 -8.62 9.87
C GLY A 168 -3.12 -9.25 8.79
N ARG A 169 -3.14 -10.58 8.65
CA ARG A 169 -2.38 -11.29 7.61
C ARG A 169 -2.73 -10.81 6.19
N HIS A 170 -4.00 -10.52 5.90
CA HIS A 170 -4.41 -10.04 4.58
C HIS A 170 -3.84 -8.65 4.28
N TRP A 171 -3.80 -7.79 5.30
CA TRP A 171 -3.14 -6.49 5.16
C TRP A 171 -1.63 -6.62 5.07
N LEU A 172 -1.02 -7.49 5.85
CA LEU A 172 0.42 -7.74 5.83
C LEU A 172 0.89 -8.30 4.48
N ASP A 173 0.08 -9.15 3.84
CA ASP A 173 0.34 -9.61 2.46
C ASP A 173 0.33 -8.43 1.48
N ALA A 174 -0.66 -7.54 1.55
CA ALA A 174 -0.72 -6.34 0.72
C ALA A 174 0.43 -5.36 1.03
N ALA A 175 0.85 -5.29 2.29
CA ALA A 175 1.98 -4.50 2.76
C ALA A 175 3.35 -5.15 2.45
N ARG A 176 3.39 -6.34 1.86
CA ARG A 176 4.62 -7.09 1.51
C ARG A 176 5.48 -7.39 2.75
N TYR A 177 4.85 -7.61 3.91
CA TYR A 177 5.55 -7.89 5.16
C TYR A 177 6.39 -9.16 5.04
N ALA A 178 7.64 -9.07 5.48
CA ALA A 178 8.54 -10.21 5.65
C ALA A 178 9.51 -9.93 6.81
N ASP A 179 9.96 -10.99 7.49
CA ASP A 179 10.95 -10.91 8.57
C ASP A 179 12.40 -10.99 8.05
N SER A 180 12.59 -10.87 6.72
CA SER A 180 13.89 -10.86 6.07
C SER A 180 13.96 -9.85 4.93
N ASP A 181 15.16 -9.49 4.51
CA ASP A 181 15.41 -8.42 3.53
C ASP A 181 15.14 -8.84 2.09
N GLY A 182 15.11 -10.12 1.79
CA GLY A 182 15.08 -10.65 0.43
C GLY A 182 16.44 -10.59 -0.27
N PHE A 183 16.43 -10.78 -1.59
CA PHE A 183 17.62 -10.95 -2.41
C PHE A 183 18.52 -12.11 -1.95
N GLU A 184 19.77 -12.16 -2.37
CA GLU A 184 20.66 -13.31 -2.13
C GLU A 184 21.11 -13.43 -0.68
N LYS A 185 21.32 -12.31 0.02
CA LYS A 185 21.74 -12.32 1.43
C LYS A 185 20.61 -12.63 2.39
N ASP A 186 19.42 -12.26 2.05
CA ASP A 186 18.16 -12.48 2.79
C ASP A 186 18.31 -12.41 4.32
N LYS A 187 18.95 -11.34 4.79
CA LYS A 187 19.18 -11.13 6.21
C LYS A 187 17.90 -10.97 6.98
N GLN A 188 17.83 -11.55 8.16
CA GLN A 188 16.74 -11.31 9.09
C GLN A 188 16.66 -9.83 9.49
N ARG A 189 15.46 -9.27 9.51
CA ARG A 189 15.18 -7.90 9.94
C ARG A 189 14.12 -7.87 11.04
N SER A 190 14.28 -6.94 11.98
CA SER A 190 13.35 -6.77 13.11
C SER A 190 12.28 -5.73 12.76
N VAL A 191 11.24 -6.15 12.02
CA VAL A 191 10.10 -5.30 11.63
C VAL A 191 8.78 -5.76 12.25
N TRP A 192 8.82 -6.72 13.17
CA TRP A 192 7.65 -7.30 13.81
C TRP A 192 6.78 -6.29 14.56
N PHE A 193 7.33 -5.16 15.00
CA PHE A 193 6.55 -4.07 15.60
C PHE A 193 5.46 -3.54 14.64
N TYR A 194 5.75 -3.47 13.33
CA TYR A 194 4.74 -3.09 12.34
C TYR A 194 3.63 -4.13 12.22
N ARG A 195 3.98 -5.43 12.19
CA ARG A 195 2.98 -6.52 12.22
C ARG A 195 2.07 -6.39 13.43
N ASP A 196 2.64 -6.22 14.60
CA ASP A 196 1.89 -6.10 15.86
C ASP A 196 1.03 -4.84 15.87
N TRP A 197 1.52 -3.74 15.29
CA TRP A 197 0.72 -2.53 15.11
C TRP A 197 -0.52 -2.79 14.24
N VAL A 198 -0.39 -3.51 13.12
CA VAL A 198 -1.51 -3.88 12.24
C VAL A 198 -2.52 -4.72 13.00
N ILE A 199 -2.08 -5.76 13.70
CA ILE A 199 -2.94 -6.64 14.51
C ILE A 199 -3.70 -5.81 15.56
N ASN A 200 -3.00 -4.97 16.31
CA ASN A 200 -3.60 -4.13 17.34
C ASN A 200 -4.55 -3.06 16.76
N ALA A 201 -4.23 -2.49 15.59
CA ALA A 201 -5.11 -1.54 14.93
C ALA A 201 -6.46 -2.17 14.55
N LEU A 202 -6.45 -3.42 14.08
CA LEU A 202 -7.67 -4.18 13.77
C LEU A 202 -8.43 -4.58 15.04
N ASN A 203 -7.73 -5.03 16.10
CA ASN A 203 -8.35 -5.40 17.36
C ASN A 203 -9.04 -4.23 18.09
N ARG A 204 -8.53 -3.01 17.91
CA ARG A 204 -9.15 -1.79 18.47
C ARG A 204 -10.13 -1.11 17.51
N ASP A 205 -10.43 -1.75 16.37
CA ASP A 205 -11.32 -1.20 15.33
C ASP A 205 -10.92 0.22 14.91
N LEU A 206 -9.61 0.42 14.64
CA LEU A 206 -9.10 1.73 14.23
C LEU A 206 -9.80 2.19 12.94
N PRO A 207 -10.45 3.37 12.93
CA PRO A 207 -11.12 3.86 11.73
C PRO A 207 -10.21 3.84 10.49
N TYR A 208 -10.72 3.34 9.36
CA TYR A 208 -9.92 3.07 8.16
C TYR A 208 -9.12 4.28 7.65
N ASN A 209 -9.70 5.47 7.70
CA ASN A 209 -8.99 6.70 7.34
C ASN A 209 -7.78 6.96 8.24
N ARG A 210 -7.91 6.70 9.55
CA ARG A 210 -6.78 6.82 10.50
C ARG A 210 -5.74 5.75 10.25
N PHE A 211 -6.18 4.53 10.01
CA PHE A 211 -5.32 3.40 9.66
C PHE A 211 -4.44 3.69 8.44
N LEU A 212 -4.99 4.33 7.39
CA LEU A 212 -4.24 4.73 6.21
C LEU A 212 -3.30 5.92 6.49
N ILE A 213 -3.79 6.97 7.17
CA ILE A 213 -2.99 8.16 7.47
C ILE A 213 -1.76 7.78 8.30
N GLU A 214 -1.92 6.94 9.32
CA GLU A 214 -0.82 6.54 10.20
C GLU A 214 0.24 5.72 9.45
N GLN A 215 -0.14 4.92 8.45
CA GLN A 215 0.80 4.16 7.64
C GLN A 215 1.54 4.99 6.57
N LEU A 216 0.92 6.05 6.07
CA LEU A 216 1.55 6.92 5.07
C LEU A 216 2.34 8.08 5.67
N ALA A 217 1.91 8.61 6.80
CA ALA A 217 2.41 9.85 7.38
C ALA A 217 2.29 9.89 8.91
N GLY A 218 2.37 8.73 9.57
CA GLY A 218 2.24 8.64 11.02
C GLY A 218 3.32 9.42 11.78
N ASP A 219 4.53 9.46 11.23
CA ASP A 219 5.66 10.22 11.76
C ASP A 219 5.51 11.75 11.63
N LEU A 220 4.69 12.20 10.68
CA LEU A 220 4.41 13.62 10.43
C LEU A 220 3.24 14.17 11.26
N LEU A 221 2.54 13.33 12.01
CA LEU A 221 1.45 13.77 12.87
C LEU A 221 1.96 14.64 14.02
N PRO A 222 1.22 15.66 14.46
CA PRO A 222 1.58 16.47 15.61
C PRO A 222 1.79 15.59 16.86
N ASN A 223 2.97 15.70 17.49
CA ASN A 223 3.36 14.88 18.66
C ASN A 223 3.25 13.37 18.38
N ALA A 224 3.67 12.93 17.19
CA ALA A 224 3.60 11.55 16.75
C ALA A 224 4.12 10.56 17.82
N THR A 225 3.28 9.62 18.19
CA THR A 225 3.63 8.55 19.13
C THR A 225 4.57 7.52 18.50
N GLN A 226 5.17 6.67 19.31
CA GLN A 226 5.96 5.55 18.82
C GLN A 226 5.13 4.65 17.88
N GLU A 227 3.90 4.30 18.27
CA GLU A 227 2.99 3.48 17.46
C GLU A 227 2.70 4.11 16.09
N GLN A 228 2.46 5.42 16.03
CA GLN A 228 2.22 6.12 14.77
C GLN A 228 3.45 6.12 13.85
N LYS A 229 4.65 6.21 14.43
CA LYS A 229 5.90 6.06 13.68
C LYS A 229 6.11 4.63 13.21
N VAL A 230 5.80 3.63 14.03
CA VAL A 230 5.85 2.21 13.67
C VAL A 230 4.90 1.89 12.51
N ALA A 231 3.73 2.54 12.47
CA ALA A 231 2.76 2.38 11.39
C ALA A 231 3.35 2.67 10.01
N THR A 232 4.30 3.62 9.89
CA THR A 232 4.98 3.94 8.63
C THR A 232 5.86 2.80 8.10
N GLY A 233 6.00 1.72 8.87
CA GLY A 233 6.59 0.46 8.43
C GLY A 233 5.98 -0.11 7.15
N PHE A 234 4.73 0.24 6.80
CA PHE A 234 4.13 -0.06 5.51
C PHE A 234 5.03 0.31 4.33
N LEU A 235 5.68 1.47 4.39
CA LEU A 235 6.57 1.96 3.34
C LEU A 235 7.98 1.34 3.40
N ARG A 236 8.31 0.61 4.49
CA ARG A 236 9.63 0.03 4.72
C ARG A 236 9.73 -1.46 4.40
N ASN A 237 8.65 -2.09 3.97
CA ASN A 237 8.60 -3.52 3.67
C ASN A 237 9.19 -3.91 2.29
N SER A 238 9.70 -2.95 1.52
CA SER A 238 10.45 -3.24 0.29
C SER A 238 11.66 -4.14 0.59
N MET A 239 12.04 -4.96 -0.37
CA MET A 239 13.28 -5.73 -0.29
C MET A 239 14.49 -4.79 -0.23
N ILE A 240 15.54 -5.20 0.47
CA ILE A 240 16.80 -4.44 0.63
C ILE A 240 17.94 -5.25 0.03
N ASN A 241 18.65 -4.68 -0.94
CA ASN A 241 19.85 -5.27 -1.48
C ASN A 241 21.10 -4.70 -0.80
N GLU A 242 21.94 -5.58 -0.24
CA GLU A 242 23.20 -5.23 0.42
C GLU A 242 24.41 -5.97 -0.20
N GLU A 243 24.30 -6.40 -1.45
CA GLU A 243 25.35 -7.12 -2.11
C GLU A 243 26.47 -6.20 -2.59
N GLY A 244 27.66 -6.76 -2.76
CA GLY A 244 28.79 -6.02 -3.32
C GLY A 244 28.57 -5.71 -4.79
N GLY A 245 28.80 -4.44 -5.18
CA GLY A 245 28.71 -4.02 -6.58
C GLY A 245 27.31 -3.57 -7.02
N VAL A 246 26.35 -3.44 -6.10
CA VAL A 246 25.04 -2.87 -6.40
C VAL A 246 25.13 -1.38 -6.69
N ASP A 247 24.30 -0.89 -7.60
CA ASP A 247 24.06 0.54 -7.78
C ASP A 247 23.03 1.03 -6.76
N PRO A 248 23.42 1.83 -5.75
CA PRO A 248 22.51 2.28 -4.71
C PRO A 248 21.31 3.08 -5.24
N GLU A 249 21.50 3.85 -6.32
CA GLU A 249 20.40 4.65 -6.89
C GLU A 249 19.41 3.77 -7.64
N GLN A 250 19.86 2.75 -8.34
CA GLN A 250 18.98 1.77 -8.96
C GLN A 250 18.06 1.12 -7.92
N PHE A 251 18.63 0.57 -6.84
CA PHE A 251 17.82 -0.09 -5.81
C PHE A 251 16.94 0.88 -5.01
N ARG A 252 17.37 2.13 -4.83
CA ARG A 252 16.52 3.19 -4.28
C ARG A 252 15.29 3.41 -5.16
N MET A 253 15.46 3.49 -6.47
CA MET A 253 14.36 3.65 -7.43
C MET A 253 13.44 2.44 -7.47
N GLU A 254 13.98 1.23 -7.44
CA GLU A 254 13.18 -0.01 -7.38
C GLU A 254 12.32 -0.05 -6.10
N SER A 255 12.89 0.30 -4.95
CA SER A 255 12.13 0.43 -3.69
C SER A 255 11.03 1.49 -3.77
N MET A 256 11.27 2.61 -4.46
CA MET A 256 10.26 3.65 -4.66
C MET A 256 9.10 3.13 -5.52
N PHE A 257 9.39 2.44 -6.62
CA PHE A 257 8.37 1.85 -7.49
C PHE A 257 7.56 0.77 -6.77
N ASP A 258 8.22 -0.04 -5.95
CA ASP A 258 7.56 -1.03 -5.10
C ASP A 258 6.61 -0.39 -4.06
N ARG A 259 7.01 0.73 -3.42
CA ARG A 259 6.13 1.51 -2.53
C ARG A 259 4.93 2.07 -3.26
N MET A 260 5.13 2.61 -4.46
CA MET A 260 4.05 3.09 -5.32
C MET A 260 3.05 1.97 -5.63
N GLU A 261 3.56 0.79 -6.00
CA GLU A 261 2.74 -0.38 -6.27
C GLU A 261 1.94 -0.83 -5.04
N ALA A 262 2.57 -0.83 -3.86
CA ALA A 262 1.90 -1.18 -2.62
C ALA A 262 0.76 -0.22 -2.26
N ILE A 263 0.98 1.09 -2.45
CA ILE A 263 -0.08 2.11 -2.25
C ILE A 263 -1.21 1.87 -3.26
N GLY A 264 -0.86 1.66 -4.53
CA GLY A 264 -1.84 1.40 -5.58
C GLY A 264 -2.71 0.18 -5.27
N LYS A 265 -2.10 -0.96 -5.03
CA LYS A 265 -2.82 -2.23 -4.77
C LYS A 265 -3.49 -2.27 -3.40
N GLY A 266 -2.75 -1.92 -2.35
CA GLY A 266 -3.23 -2.07 -0.97
C GLY A 266 -4.23 -1.00 -0.54
N MET A 267 -4.07 0.25 -0.99
CA MET A 267 -4.89 1.37 -0.52
C MET A 267 -5.90 1.86 -1.56
N LEU A 268 -5.53 1.90 -2.84
CA LEU A 268 -6.40 2.38 -3.91
C LEU A 268 -7.15 1.25 -4.62
N GLY A 269 -6.72 -0.01 -4.46
CA GLY A 269 -7.33 -1.17 -5.12
C GLY A 269 -7.12 -1.19 -6.64
N VAL A 270 -6.08 -0.53 -7.15
CA VAL A 270 -5.75 -0.43 -8.57
C VAL A 270 -4.26 -0.72 -8.81
N THR A 271 -3.94 -1.23 -9.99
CA THR A 271 -2.55 -1.39 -10.43
C THR A 271 -2.08 -0.10 -11.08
N ILE A 272 -1.15 0.61 -10.46
CA ILE A 272 -0.70 1.92 -10.98
C ILE A 272 0.63 1.85 -11.75
N GLN A 273 1.32 0.71 -11.69
CA GLN A 273 2.68 0.57 -12.21
C GLN A 273 2.78 0.77 -13.73
N CYS A 274 1.71 0.48 -14.48
CA CYS A 274 1.67 0.78 -15.92
C CYS A 274 1.87 2.28 -16.20
N ALA A 275 1.41 3.14 -15.27
CA ALA A 275 1.53 4.59 -15.40
C ALA A 275 2.96 5.11 -15.18
N GLN A 276 3.91 4.28 -14.78
CA GLN A 276 5.33 4.61 -14.73
C GLN A 276 5.89 5.00 -16.12
N CYS A 277 5.47 4.32 -17.20
CA CYS A 277 5.98 4.53 -18.55
C CYS A 277 5.02 5.28 -19.48
N HIS A 278 3.72 5.16 -19.27
CA HIS A 278 2.68 5.76 -20.10
C HIS A 278 1.37 5.87 -19.31
N ASN A 279 0.40 6.65 -19.79
CA ASN A 279 -0.92 6.70 -19.16
C ASN A 279 -1.51 5.30 -19.05
N HIS A 280 -2.14 4.96 -17.91
CA HIS A 280 -2.73 3.65 -17.71
C HIS A 280 -3.74 3.34 -18.82
N LYS A 281 -3.74 2.10 -19.31
CA LYS A 281 -4.54 1.73 -20.48
C LYS A 281 -6.05 1.70 -20.19
N PHE A 282 -6.42 1.24 -19.02
CA PHE A 282 -7.82 0.98 -18.65
C PHE A 282 -8.34 1.91 -17.57
N ASP A 283 -7.51 2.22 -16.56
CA ASP A 283 -7.89 3.06 -15.44
C ASP A 283 -7.57 4.54 -15.71
N PRO A 284 -8.34 5.48 -15.16
CA PRO A 284 -8.13 6.90 -15.41
C PRO A 284 -6.93 7.45 -14.59
N ILE A 285 -5.76 6.86 -14.79
CA ILE A 285 -4.51 7.21 -14.11
C ILE A 285 -3.50 7.63 -15.18
N THR A 286 -3.10 8.88 -15.14
CA THR A 286 -2.08 9.42 -16.05
C THR A 286 -0.67 9.17 -15.51
N GLN A 287 0.32 9.17 -16.40
CA GLN A 287 1.73 9.15 -16.02
C GLN A 287 2.08 10.35 -15.11
N GLU A 288 1.52 11.51 -15.39
CA GLU A 288 1.73 12.71 -14.59
C GLU A 288 1.23 12.53 -13.15
N GLU A 289 0.06 11.93 -12.96
CA GLU A 289 -0.48 11.63 -11.63
C GLU A 289 0.37 10.60 -10.88
N TYR A 290 0.88 9.59 -11.57
CA TYR A 290 1.83 8.64 -11.00
C TYR A 290 3.06 9.34 -10.42
N TYR A 291 3.71 10.22 -11.19
CA TYR A 291 4.89 10.94 -10.73
C TYR A 291 4.57 12.04 -9.71
N LYS A 292 3.35 12.55 -9.65
CA LYS A 292 2.91 13.41 -8.54
C LYS A 292 2.88 12.66 -7.21
N ILE A 293 2.35 11.44 -7.18
CA ILE A 293 2.39 10.59 -5.98
C ILE A 293 3.83 10.21 -5.65
N PHE A 294 4.63 9.81 -6.65
CA PHE A 294 6.05 9.51 -6.48
C PHE A 294 6.81 10.66 -5.81
N ALA A 295 6.53 11.91 -6.19
CA ALA A 295 7.19 13.08 -5.63
C ALA A 295 6.97 13.26 -4.12
N PHE A 296 5.82 12.86 -3.58
CA PHE A 296 5.59 12.88 -2.13
C PHE A 296 6.50 11.92 -1.37
N LEU A 297 6.85 10.79 -1.98
CA LEU A 297 7.69 9.76 -1.35
C LEU A 297 9.19 9.97 -1.61
N ASN A 298 9.56 10.65 -2.71
CA ASN A 298 10.94 10.76 -3.16
C ASN A 298 11.85 11.52 -2.19
N ASN A 299 11.29 12.39 -1.36
CA ASN A 299 12.02 13.14 -0.34
C ASN A 299 12.01 12.45 1.04
N SER A 300 11.40 11.27 1.16
CA SER A 300 11.45 10.51 2.41
C SER A 300 12.82 9.88 2.60
N SER A 301 13.38 10.06 3.82
CA SER A 301 14.64 9.44 4.20
C SER A 301 14.38 8.14 4.94
N GLU A 302 15.08 7.10 4.55
CA GLU A 302 15.01 5.80 5.24
C GLU A 302 15.91 5.82 6.47
N GLY A 303 15.32 6.07 7.63
CA GLY A 303 15.99 6.01 8.93
C GLY A 303 15.66 4.72 9.69
N SER A 304 16.55 4.34 10.60
CA SER A 304 16.25 3.34 11.63
C SER A 304 15.58 4.02 12.82
N LEU A 305 14.49 3.44 13.30
CA LEU A 305 13.77 3.88 14.49
C LEU A 305 14.04 2.89 15.62
N ALA A 306 14.54 3.37 16.75
CA ALA A 306 14.55 2.56 17.96
C ALA A 306 13.11 2.46 18.50
N VAL A 307 12.59 1.26 18.58
CA VAL A 307 11.26 0.95 19.12
C VAL A 307 11.45 0.21 20.44
N TYR A 308 10.70 0.63 21.44
CA TYR A 308 10.78 0.10 22.79
C TYR A 308 9.52 -0.68 23.13
N ALA A 309 9.68 -1.85 23.75
CA ALA A 309 8.56 -2.56 24.37
C ALA A 309 7.96 -1.72 25.52
N PRO A 310 6.70 -1.94 25.93
CA PRO A 310 6.07 -1.13 26.98
C PRO A 310 6.86 -1.06 28.28
N GLU A 311 7.49 -2.17 28.69
CA GLU A 311 8.35 -2.24 29.86
C GLU A 311 9.61 -1.40 29.71
N GLU A 312 10.21 -1.40 28.54
CA GLU A 312 11.39 -0.60 28.19
C GLU A 312 11.05 0.90 28.15
N GLU A 313 9.87 1.25 27.59
CA GLU A 313 9.39 2.63 27.60
C GLU A 313 9.20 3.15 29.04
N MET A 314 8.62 2.34 29.94
CA MET A 314 8.50 2.71 31.35
C MET A 314 9.87 2.90 32.02
N GLN A 315 10.81 1.99 31.79
CA GLN A 315 12.18 2.10 32.30
C GLN A 315 12.86 3.35 31.78
N ARG A 316 12.75 3.62 30.48
CA ARG A 316 13.28 4.81 29.84
C ARG A 316 12.69 6.11 30.43
N ALA A 317 11.38 6.16 30.58
CA ALA A 317 10.70 7.30 31.20
C ALA A 317 11.18 7.54 32.63
N ASN A 318 11.35 6.48 33.44
CA ASN A 318 11.88 6.55 34.79
C ASN A 318 13.34 7.04 34.85
N LEU A 319 14.18 6.57 33.89
CA LEU A 319 15.57 7.02 33.79
C LEU A 319 15.63 8.52 33.42
N PHE A 320 14.85 8.98 32.44
CA PHE A 320 14.80 10.40 32.09
C PHE A 320 14.27 11.28 33.24
N ARG A 321 13.33 10.78 34.03
CA ARG A 321 12.89 11.50 35.23
C ARG A 321 14.04 11.66 36.22
N LYS A 322 14.77 10.58 36.56
CA LYS A 322 15.93 10.62 37.42
C LYS A 322 17.03 11.55 36.92
N ILE A 323 17.30 11.51 35.59
CA ILE A 323 18.26 12.43 34.98
C ILE A 323 17.85 13.89 35.23
N ARG A 324 16.59 14.25 34.98
CA ARG A 324 16.09 15.61 35.20
C ARG A 324 16.16 16.02 36.68
N GLU A 325 15.87 15.11 37.61
CA GLU A 325 15.99 15.35 39.02
C GLU A 325 17.45 15.67 39.40
N ILE A 326 18.41 14.85 38.95
CA ILE A 326 19.84 15.05 39.15
C ILE A 326 20.34 16.34 38.50
N GLU A 327 19.93 16.63 37.27
CA GLU A 327 20.27 17.87 36.59
C GLU A 327 19.78 19.10 37.35
N THR A 328 18.56 19.06 37.88
CA THR A 328 17.97 20.15 38.67
C THR A 328 18.76 20.32 39.97
N GLU A 329 19.09 19.24 40.66
CA GLU A 329 19.88 19.28 41.86
C GLU A 329 21.29 19.85 41.65
N LEU A 330 21.95 19.41 40.54
CA LEU A 330 23.27 19.93 40.16
C LEU A 330 23.21 21.43 39.83
N GLN A 331 22.15 21.89 39.15
CA GLN A 331 21.95 23.30 38.86
C GLN A 331 21.79 24.14 40.16
N HIS A 332 21.06 23.61 41.14
CA HIS A 332 20.94 24.26 42.44
C HIS A 332 22.25 24.29 43.22
N ARG A 333 23.02 23.21 43.19
CA ARG A 333 24.33 23.13 43.87
C ARG A 333 25.41 23.98 43.19
N THR A 334 25.25 24.28 41.89
CA THR A 334 26.22 25.02 41.09
C THR A 334 25.52 26.17 40.35
N PRO A 335 25.19 27.28 41.03
CA PRO A 335 24.44 28.40 40.47
C PRO A 335 25.10 29.01 39.22
N ASP A 336 26.40 28.88 39.06
CA ASP A 336 27.22 29.36 37.94
C ASP A 336 27.37 28.34 36.81
N TRP A 337 26.57 27.23 36.83
CA TRP A 337 26.67 26.14 35.87
C TRP A 337 26.60 26.58 34.38
N LYS A 338 25.77 27.58 34.07
CA LYS A 338 25.65 28.12 32.69
C LYS A 338 26.95 28.71 32.19
N THR A 339 27.62 29.49 33.06
CA THR A 339 28.91 30.12 32.79
C THR A 339 30.01 29.08 32.62
N ARG A 340 30.06 28.08 33.52
CA ARG A 340 31.01 26.95 33.43
C ARG A 340 30.80 26.14 32.17
N MET A 341 29.56 25.85 31.80
CA MET A 341 29.24 25.12 30.57
C MET A 341 29.63 25.89 29.30
N SER A 342 29.40 27.21 29.26
CA SER A 342 29.81 28.06 28.16
C SER A 342 31.30 28.11 27.97
N THR A 343 32.05 28.19 29.10
CA THR A 343 33.52 28.15 29.12
C THR A 343 34.07 26.80 28.65
N GLY A 344 33.43 25.69 29.09
CA GLY A 344 33.78 24.33 28.65
C GLY A 344 33.57 24.13 27.17
N LYS A 345 32.43 24.60 26.62
CA LYS A 345 32.17 24.56 25.15
C LYS A 345 33.20 25.37 24.33
N ARG A 346 33.65 26.52 24.84
CA ARG A 346 34.69 27.31 24.18
C ARG A 346 36.03 26.58 24.20
N ARG A 347 36.37 25.92 25.28
CA ARG A 347 37.62 25.13 25.43
C ARG A 347 37.60 23.91 24.49
N SER A 348 36.49 23.17 24.41
CA SER A 348 36.32 22.03 23.51
C SER A 348 36.43 22.45 22.04
N ARG A 349 35.79 23.56 21.63
CA ARG A 349 35.92 24.10 20.27
C ARG A 349 37.35 24.53 19.93
N ARG A 350 38.12 24.94 20.91
CA ARG A 350 39.54 25.33 20.71
C ARG A 350 40.43 24.09 20.53
N ILE A 351 40.15 22.99 21.25
CA ILE A 351 40.87 21.71 21.13
C ILE A 351 40.61 21.05 19.77
N ASN A 352 39.35 21.06 19.32
CA ASN A 352 38.98 20.51 17.99
C ASN A 352 39.48 21.35 16.79
N ARG A 353 39.92 22.60 17.01
CA ARG A 353 40.59 23.42 15.98
C ARG A 353 42.11 23.19 15.87
N ILE A 354 42.71 22.56 16.86
CA ILE A 354 44.07 22.09 16.80
C ILE A 354 43.95 20.64 16.35
N GLY A 355 44.00 20.43 15.01
CA GLY A 355 43.91 19.12 14.39
C GLY A 355 44.89 18.12 15.03
N PRO A 356 44.69 16.79 14.83
CA PRO A 356 45.60 15.82 15.39
C PRO A 356 47.00 16.08 14.89
N CYS A 357 47.92 16.41 15.81
CA CYS A 357 49.37 16.31 15.51
C CYS A 357 49.65 14.87 15.11
N LEU A 358 50.01 14.70 13.83
CA LEU A 358 50.57 13.50 13.31
C LEU A 358 51.81 13.13 14.15
N SER A 359 51.77 11.99 14.76
CA SER A 359 52.92 11.22 15.15
C SER A 359 52.77 9.82 14.60
#